data_ca8eb32218e97937acd7fd81e931f9fb
#
_entry.id   ca8eb32218e97937acd7fd81e931f9fb
#
_cell.length_a   1.000
_cell.length_b   1.000
_cell.length_c   1.000
_cell.angle_alpha   90.00
_cell.angle_beta   90.00
_cell.angle_gamma   90.00
#
_symmetry.space_group_name_H-M   'P 1'
#
loop_
_entity.id
_entity.type
_entity.pdbx_description
1 polymer ?
#
loop_
_entity_poly.entity_id
_entity_poly.type
_entity_poly.pdbx_seq_one_letter_code
_entity_poly.pdbx_strand_id
1 'polypeptide(L)'
;PAFFKACAYFDVTPVRTAVDPVSLRADPAAMARAIGPATIMLVGSAPSYAHGVVDPIPEIAALAASRGLLCHVDCCVGGMYLPFARRLGVALPEFDFAVPGVTQLSMDFHKW
;
A
#
# COMPACT_ATOMS: atom_id res chain seq x y z
N PRO A 1 -10.99 4.60 -3.60
CA PRO A 1 -11.64 5.82 -4.14
C PRO A 1 -10.77 7.07 -4.03
N ALA A 2 -10.07 7.28 -2.89
CA ALA A 2 -9.29 8.49 -2.65
C ALA A 2 -8.21 8.72 -3.72
N PHE A 3 -7.43 7.69 -4.06
CA PHE A 3 -6.37 7.78 -5.07
C PHE A 3 -6.91 8.14 -6.45
N PHE A 4 -8.06 7.56 -6.87
CA PHE A 4 -8.66 7.91 -8.16
C PHE A 4 -9.11 9.37 -8.21
N LYS A 5 -9.66 9.87 -7.10
CA LYS A 5 -10.06 11.26 -6.99
C LYS A 5 -8.84 12.18 -7.01
N ALA A 6 -7.79 11.84 -6.26
CA ALA A 6 -6.54 12.59 -6.29
C ALA A 6 -5.90 12.59 -7.69
N CYS A 7 -5.86 11.43 -8.35
CA CYS A 7 -5.35 11.33 -9.71
C CYS A 7 -6.12 12.25 -10.67
N ALA A 8 -7.45 12.31 -10.56
CA ALA A 8 -8.26 13.22 -11.38
C ALA A 8 -7.99 14.70 -11.07
N TYR A 9 -7.69 15.05 -9.81
CA TYR A 9 -7.39 16.44 -9.44
C TYR A 9 -6.01 16.91 -9.89
N PHE A 10 -5.05 15.99 -9.94
CA PHE A 10 -3.65 16.31 -10.23
C PHE A 10 -3.20 15.87 -11.62
N ASP A 11 -4.13 15.50 -12.48
CA ASP A 11 -3.87 15.03 -13.86
C ASP A 11 -2.86 13.86 -13.88
N VAL A 12 -3.04 12.90 -12.98
CA VAL A 12 -2.25 11.68 -12.88
C VAL A 12 -3.09 10.50 -13.34
N THR A 13 -2.56 9.65 -14.21
CA THR A 13 -3.24 8.45 -14.69
C THR A 13 -3.13 7.32 -13.66
N PRO A 14 -4.26 6.85 -13.07
CA PRO A 14 -4.24 5.70 -12.18
C PRO A 14 -4.14 4.39 -12.96
N VAL A 15 -3.17 3.55 -12.63
CA VAL A 15 -3.03 2.20 -13.17
C VAL A 15 -3.44 1.20 -12.11
N ARG A 16 -4.46 0.39 -12.40
CA ARG A 16 -4.90 -0.69 -11.53
C ARG A 16 -4.19 -1.98 -11.87
N THR A 17 -3.70 -2.66 -10.85
CA THR A 17 -3.21 -4.03 -10.97
C THR A 17 -4.21 -5.00 -10.34
N ALA A 18 -4.25 -6.22 -10.85
CA ALA A 18 -5.07 -7.26 -10.26
C ALA A 18 -4.52 -7.63 -8.88
N VAL A 19 -5.43 -8.01 -7.97
CA VAL A 19 -5.07 -8.67 -6.72
C VAL A 19 -5.03 -10.19 -6.94
N ASP A 20 -4.29 -10.88 -6.11
CA ASP A 20 -4.34 -12.34 -6.08
C ASP A 20 -5.75 -12.80 -5.65
N PRO A 21 -6.43 -13.67 -6.42
CA PRO A 21 -7.83 -14.01 -6.19
C PRO A 21 -8.06 -14.88 -4.94
N VAL A 22 -7.02 -15.47 -4.39
CA VAL A 22 -7.09 -16.32 -3.19
C VAL A 22 -6.80 -15.52 -1.94
N SER A 23 -5.67 -14.83 -1.91
CA SER A 23 -5.25 -14.03 -0.75
C SER A 23 -5.89 -12.65 -0.68
N LEU A 24 -6.45 -12.15 -1.79
CA LEU A 24 -7.02 -10.83 -1.97
C LEU A 24 -6.01 -9.68 -1.74
N ARG A 25 -4.72 -10.00 -1.77
CA ARG A 25 -3.61 -9.04 -1.63
C ARG A 25 -3.17 -8.53 -2.99
N ALA A 26 -2.56 -7.36 -3.00
CA ALA A 26 -1.88 -6.86 -4.20
C ALA A 26 -0.81 -7.87 -4.68
N ASP A 27 -0.68 -8.00 -6.01
CA ASP A 27 0.35 -8.83 -6.63
C ASP A 27 1.54 -7.95 -7.06
N PRO A 28 2.70 -8.00 -6.35
CA PRO A 28 3.89 -7.23 -6.71
C PRO A 28 4.40 -7.53 -8.12
N ALA A 29 4.21 -8.76 -8.61
CA ALA A 29 4.61 -9.12 -9.98
C ALA A 29 3.72 -8.45 -11.03
N ALA A 30 2.41 -8.36 -10.78
CA ALA A 30 1.49 -7.59 -11.62
C ALA A 30 1.84 -6.11 -11.58
N MET A 31 2.17 -5.55 -10.41
CA MET A 31 2.61 -4.16 -10.28
C MET A 31 3.90 -3.93 -11.07
N ALA A 32 4.88 -4.82 -10.97
CA ALA A 32 6.15 -4.71 -11.72
C ALA A 32 5.95 -4.65 -13.23
N ARG A 33 5.00 -5.43 -13.76
CA ARG A 33 4.65 -5.42 -15.20
C ARG A 33 3.94 -4.13 -15.63
N ALA A 34 3.27 -3.46 -14.71
CA ALA A 34 2.53 -2.23 -14.97
C ALA A 34 3.37 -0.95 -14.85
N ILE A 35 4.59 -1.04 -14.31
CA ILE A 35 5.50 0.10 -14.21
C ILE A 35 5.94 0.54 -15.60
N GLY A 36 5.73 1.81 -15.90
CA GLY A 36 6.19 2.48 -17.12
C GLY A 36 7.08 3.69 -16.80
N PRO A 37 7.61 4.36 -17.85
CA PRO A 37 8.55 5.47 -17.67
C PRO A 37 7.95 6.70 -16.97
N ALA A 38 6.62 6.81 -16.95
CA ALA A 38 5.89 7.90 -16.28
C ALA A 38 5.32 7.47 -14.92
N THR A 39 5.62 6.28 -14.43
CA THR A 39 5.19 5.85 -13.10
C THR A 39 5.93 6.66 -12.04
N ILE A 40 5.19 7.19 -11.07
CA ILE A 40 5.75 8.02 -10.00
C ILE A 40 5.66 7.36 -8.62
N MET A 41 4.69 6.46 -8.42
CA MET A 41 4.41 5.93 -7.09
C MET A 41 3.74 4.56 -7.19
N LEU A 42 4.07 3.67 -6.25
CA LEU A 42 3.32 2.46 -5.97
C LEU A 42 2.51 2.64 -4.68
N VAL A 43 1.34 2.01 -4.63
CA VAL A 43 0.44 2.09 -3.47
C VAL A 43 0.07 0.69 -3.01
N GLY A 44 0.24 0.41 -1.74
CA GLY A 44 -0.29 -0.77 -1.05
C GLY A 44 -1.16 -0.36 0.13
N SER A 45 -1.93 -1.27 0.68
CA SER A 45 -2.84 -1.01 1.81
C SER A 45 -2.51 -1.87 3.03
N ALA A 46 -2.65 -1.28 4.22
CA ALA A 46 -2.46 -1.98 5.48
C ALA A 46 -3.52 -1.57 6.52
N PRO A 47 -4.67 -2.26 6.54
CA PRO A 47 -5.17 -3.22 5.58
C PRO A 47 -6.02 -2.59 4.46
N SER A 48 -6.33 -3.38 3.42
CA SER A 48 -7.44 -3.08 2.52
C SER A 48 -8.75 -3.04 3.31
N TYR A 49 -9.49 -1.94 3.23
CA TYR A 49 -10.73 -1.76 4.02
C TYR A 49 -11.83 -2.79 3.68
N ALA A 50 -11.85 -3.24 2.42
CA ALA A 50 -12.89 -4.15 1.94
C ALA A 50 -12.69 -5.59 2.44
N HIS A 51 -11.44 -6.04 2.57
CA HIS A 51 -11.11 -7.43 2.88
C HIS A 51 -10.37 -7.61 4.21
N GLY A 52 -9.88 -6.53 4.81
CA GLY A 52 -9.09 -6.59 6.05
C GLY A 52 -7.70 -7.22 5.88
N VAL A 53 -7.22 -7.39 4.64
CA VAL A 53 -5.91 -7.99 4.36
C VAL A 53 -4.83 -6.92 4.25
N VAL A 54 -3.67 -7.20 4.79
CA VAL A 54 -2.48 -6.36 4.65
C VAL A 54 -1.75 -6.80 3.37
N ASP A 55 -1.53 -5.87 2.45
CA ASP A 55 -0.76 -6.12 1.24
C ASP A 55 0.70 -6.49 1.56
N PRO A 56 1.43 -7.12 0.64
CA PRO A 56 2.85 -7.46 0.82
C PRO A 56 3.71 -6.20 0.71
N ILE A 57 3.61 -5.33 1.72
CA ILE A 57 4.27 -4.02 1.75
C ILE A 57 5.79 -4.10 1.58
N PRO A 58 6.51 -5.06 2.22
CA PRO A 58 7.95 -5.18 2.01
C PRO A 58 8.34 -5.39 0.55
N GLU A 59 7.60 -6.24 -0.16
CA GLU A 59 7.85 -6.54 -1.58
C GLU A 59 7.49 -5.36 -2.48
N ILE A 60 6.40 -4.66 -2.19
CA ILE A 60 5.98 -3.45 -2.93
C ILE A 60 7.00 -2.33 -2.72
N ALA A 61 7.46 -2.13 -1.49
CA ALA A 61 8.45 -1.12 -1.15
C ALA A 61 9.81 -1.39 -1.80
N ALA A 62 10.26 -2.67 -1.77
CA ALA A 62 11.48 -3.08 -2.45
C ALA A 62 11.39 -2.85 -3.96
N LEU A 63 10.25 -3.18 -4.58
CA LEU A 63 9.99 -2.92 -5.99
C LEU A 63 10.06 -1.42 -6.30
N ALA A 64 9.37 -0.58 -5.51
CA ALA A 64 9.39 0.87 -5.67
C ALA A 64 10.83 1.41 -5.57
N ALA A 65 11.56 1.04 -4.53
CA ALA A 65 12.94 1.46 -4.31
C ALA A 65 13.87 1.06 -5.47
N SER A 66 13.72 -0.17 -5.98
CA SER A 66 14.52 -0.66 -7.12
C SER A 66 14.30 0.12 -8.42
N ARG A 67 13.21 0.86 -8.51
CA ARG A 67 12.83 1.68 -9.67
C ARG A 67 12.90 3.18 -9.42
N GLY A 68 13.36 3.60 -8.23
CA GLY A 68 13.41 5.02 -7.86
C GLY A 68 12.03 5.66 -7.71
N LEU A 69 11.01 4.86 -7.36
CA LEU A 69 9.63 5.30 -7.21
C LEU A 69 9.29 5.56 -5.74
N LEU A 70 8.29 6.39 -5.51
CA LEU A 70 7.67 6.53 -4.18
C LEU A 70 6.87 5.27 -3.84
N CYS A 71 6.80 4.95 -2.55
CA CYS A 71 5.94 3.89 -2.02
C CYS A 71 5.02 4.49 -0.95
N HIS A 72 3.73 4.52 -1.24
CA HIS A 72 2.71 4.95 -0.29
C HIS A 72 1.98 3.75 0.30
N VAL A 73 1.84 3.72 1.63
CA VAL A 73 1.04 2.72 2.32
C VAL A 73 -0.24 3.38 2.84
N ASP A 74 -1.36 2.95 2.31
CA ASP A 74 -2.67 3.39 2.81
C ASP A 74 -3.01 2.61 4.08
N CYS A 75 -2.75 3.24 5.22
CA CYS A 75 -3.10 2.76 6.54
C CYS A 75 -4.28 3.55 7.14
N CYS A 76 -5.14 4.12 6.31
CA CYS A 76 -6.25 4.94 6.77
C CYS A 76 -7.13 4.23 7.80
N VAL A 77 -7.30 2.91 7.66
CA VAL A 77 -8.01 2.08 8.64
C VAL A 77 -7.05 1.51 9.69
N GLY A 78 -5.90 0.95 9.28
CA GLY A 78 -5.05 0.14 10.14
C GLY A 78 -4.00 0.89 10.94
N GLY A 79 -3.64 2.09 10.53
CA GLY A 79 -2.50 2.82 11.12
C GLY A 79 -2.58 3.04 12.62
N MET A 80 -3.80 3.20 13.13
CA MET A 80 -4.02 3.39 14.58
C MET A 80 -4.07 2.07 15.34
N TYR A 81 -4.64 1.01 14.79
CA TYR A 81 -4.86 -0.21 15.58
C TYR A 81 -3.87 -1.35 15.32
N LEU A 82 -3.32 -1.49 14.10
CA LEU A 82 -2.40 -2.60 13.78
C LEU A 82 -1.17 -2.67 14.71
N PRO A 83 -0.56 -1.53 15.11
CA PRO A 83 0.54 -1.57 16.08
C PRO A 83 0.13 -2.15 17.44
N PHE A 84 -1.09 -1.88 17.89
CA PHE A 84 -1.62 -2.46 19.13
C PHE A 84 -1.96 -3.94 18.98
N ALA A 85 -2.57 -4.34 17.86
CA ALA A 85 -2.82 -5.74 17.55
C ALA A 85 -1.52 -6.56 17.57
N ARG A 86 -0.44 -6.01 17.00
CA ARG A 86 0.90 -6.62 17.04
C ARG A 86 1.40 -6.77 18.49
N ARG A 87 1.24 -5.76 19.33
CA ARG A 87 1.60 -5.84 20.77
C ARG A 87 0.81 -6.90 21.52
N LEU A 88 -0.40 -7.20 21.08
CA LEU A 88 -1.25 -8.27 21.62
C LEU A 88 -0.94 -9.65 21.01
N GLY A 89 0.13 -9.78 20.23
CA GLY A 89 0.59 -11.06 19.69
C GLY A 89 -0.02 -11.46 18.36
N VAL A 90 -0.79 -10.57 17.71
CA VAL A 90 -1.28 -10.86 16.35
C VAL A 90 -0.12 -10.81 15.37
N ALA A 91 0.09 -11.92 14.65
CA ALA A 91 1.11 -11.99 13.61
C ALA A 91 0.70 -11.13 12.40
N LEU A 92 1.41 -10.02 12.20
CA LEU A 92 1.18 -9.07 11.11
C LEU A 92 2.49 -8.81 10.36
N PRO A 93 2.46 -8.71 9.03
CA PRO A 93 3.63 -8.26 8.29
C PRO A 93 3.98 -6.82 8.66
N GLU A 94 5.25 -6.45 8.45
CA GLU A 94 5.66 -5.05 8.54
C GLU A 94 4.98 -4.23 7.44
N PHE A 95 4.58 -2.99 7.76
CA PHE A 95 3.82 -2.17 6.82
C PHE A 95 4.13 -0.67 6.90
N ASP A 96 4.85 -0.23 7.92
CA ASP A 96 5.13 1.18 8.21
C ASP A 96 6.54 1.60 7.77
N PHE A 97 7.03 2.72 8.27
CA PHE A 97 8.36 3.24 7.95
C PHE A 97 9.52 2.36 8.43
N ALA A 98 9.27 1.30 9.18
CA ALA A 98 10.28 0.28 9.48
C ALA A 98 10.63 -0.56 8.23
N VAL A 99 9.74 -0.57 7.23
CA VAL A 99 10.00 -1.23 5.94
C VAL A 99 10.86 -0.32 5.06
N PRO A 100 12.09 -0.73 4.69
CA PRO A 100 12.91 0.04 3.76
C PRO A 100 12.20 0.25 2.42
N GLY A 101 12.18 1.51 1.95
CA GLY A 101 11.50 1.87 0.69
C GLY A 101 10.10 2.43 0.86
N VAL A 102 9.47 2.32 2.03
CA VAL A 102 8.23 3.07 2.34
C VAL A 102 8.59 4.55 2.48
N THR A 103 7.95 5.40 1.68
CA THR A 103 8.21 6.85 1.65
C THR A 103 7.08 7.69 2.20
N GLN A 104 5.87 7.14 2.22
CA GLN A 104 4.65 7.84 2.65
C GLN A 104 3.69 6.86 3.32
N LEU A 105 2.89 7.39 4.25
CA LEU A 105 1.86 6.64 4.95
C LEU A 105 0.67 7.55 5.24
N SER A 106 -0.54 7.06 5.01
CA SER A 106 -1.78 7.73 5.44
C SER A 106 -2.39 7.01 6.65
N MET A 107 -2.94 7.80 7.57
CA MET A 107 -3.57 7.30 8.80
C MET A 107 -4.69 8.25 9.22
N ASP A 108 -5.87 7.70 9.51
CA ASP A 108 -7.05 8.51 9.82
C ASP A 108 -7.44 8.39 11.30
N PHE A 109 -7.31 9.49 12.04
CA PHE A 109 -7.71 9.53 13.46
C PHE A 109 -9.21 9.36 13.67
N HIS A 110 -10.04 9.81 12.73
CA HIS A 110 -11.49 9.78 12.85
C HIS A 110 -12.13 8.41 12.64
N LYS A 111 -11.33 7.40 12.31
CA LYS A 111 -11.81 6.02 12.10
C LYS A 111 -11.74 5.14 13.35
N TRP A 112 -11.20 5.67 14.46
CA TRP A 112 -11.00 4.96 15.74
C TRP A 112 -11.31 5.84 16.93
#